data_14d36c46507116abf053aaa3e7b10dcc
#
_entry.id   14d36c46507116abf053aaa3e7b10dcc
#
_cell.length_a   1.000
_cell.length_b   1.000
_cell.length_c   1.000
_cell.angle_alpha   90.00
_cell.angle_beta   90.00
_cell.angle_gamma   90.00
#
_symmetry.space_group_name_H-M   'P 1'
#
loop_
_entity.id
_entity.type
_entity.pdbx_description
1 polymer ?
#
loop_
_entity_poly.entity_id
_entity_poly.type
_entity_poly.pdbx_seq_one_letter_code
_entity_poly.pdbx_strand_id
1 'polypeptide(L)'
;MRERSRSFDRTRRVLRRVLGIAFAAAAWSAIPAGGALAQFPAGDLSGSGEIPVPGISPTRPRFSVDAAIQPGEGGAPDVRLDYRLARTELLFERGPSGYRAAYEVRVIFTKGKRGRQEVGDLFQRELQVGNYGETRIMGQDIVDHVVFRVPPGKYVVEVAITDLVAERISGTSFDFTVPAQAAGQLWFTDLSLGTLSTRAADSADVRSRLDPNPSRRYGEDIAALAVYGELVDARPSAAAGERYKIEYRVENGFSEVLFRADTTVVRAGIRTPFLLTPRLPHFEPGPYRFVVELKAPLQPAADQKKRAVTVRRDKSFDVEQSLASFAADPRSSIEVLHCIATSDEQTEMSRLKTQEAKFAFWEAFWKRRDPTPDTPRNEALDEFSQRVRYANQQFGVGTPGWKTDMGCIYIRHGKPDEIVRNPFNFDRPPEEIWYYYRARKTYFFVDKDGFGRYELDPNRSSS
;
A
#
# COMPACT_ATOMS: atom_id res chain seq x y z
N MET A 1 -44.29 14.33 -17.89
CA MET A 1 -43.18 14.27 -18.85
C MET A 1 -42.40 15.57 -19.01
N ARG A 2 -42.53 16.55 -18.08
CA ARG A 2 -41.82 17.84 -18.11
C ARG A 2 -40.89 18.15 -16.92
N GLU A 3 -40.82 17.28 -15.89
CA GLU A 3 -39.95 17.49 -14.71
C GLU A 3 -38.58 16.83 -14.82
N ARG A 4 -38.36 15.87 -15.71
CA ARG A 4 -37.04 15.26 -15.92
C ARG A 4 -36.02 16.14 -16.63
N SER A 5 -36.47 17.20 -17.31
CA SER A 5 -35.62 18.14 -18.08
C SER A 5 -34.88 19.18 -17.22
N ARG A 6 -35.41 19.54 -16.03
CA ARG A 6 -34.81 20.59 -15.19
C ARG A 6 -33.67 20.11 -14.26
N SER A 7 -33.66 18.83 -13.93
CA SER A 7 -32.57 18.22 -13.15
C SER A 7 -31.31 18.04 -14.00
N PHE A 8 -31.47 17.67 -15.27
CA PHE A 8 -30.37 17.47 -16.22
C PHE A 8 -29.60 18.75 -16.56
N ASP A 9 -30.27 19.89 -16.50
CA ASP A 9 -29.66 21.19 -16.83
C ASP A 9 -28.85 21.79 -15.69
N ARG A 10 -29.17 21.44 -14.42
CA ARG A 10 -28.35 21.82 -13.26
C ARG A 10 -27.02 21.06 -13.22
N THR A 11 -27.04 19.78 -13.51
CA THR A 11 -25.84 18.94 -13.57
C THR A 11 -24.89 19.40 -14.69
N ARG A 12 -25.43 19.81 -15.84
CA ARG A 12 -24.63 20.37 -16.93
C ARG A 12 -24.00 21.74 -16.59
N ARG A 13 -24.61 22.57 -15.75
CA ARG A 13 -24.03 23.84 -15.32
C ARG A 13 -22.87 23.66 -14.32
N VAL A 14 -22.94 22.68 -13.46
CA VAL A 14 -21.82 22.31 -12.57
C VAL A 14 -20.67 21.74 -13.39
N LEU A 15 -20.94 20.85 -14.37
CA LEU A 15 -19.92 20.32 -15.29
C LEU A 15 -19.23 21.44 -16.09
N ARG A 16 -19.96 22.47 -16.55
CA ARG A 16 -19.35 23.60 -17.28
C ARG A 16 -18.46 24.50 -16.41
N ARG A 17 -18.77 24.64 -15.10
CA ARG A 17 -17.91 25.37 -14.17
C ARG A 17 -16.65 24.61 -13.80
N VAL A 18 -16.72 23.29 -13.60
CA VAL A 18 -15.56 22.45 -13.33
C VAL A 18 -14.67 22.28 -14.57
N LEU A 19 -15.26 22.17 -15.77
CA LEU A 19 -14.52 22.15 -17.03
C LEU A 19 -13.90 23.52 -17.39
N GLY A 20 -14.48 24.64 -16.93
CA GLY A 20 -13.92 25.97 -17.15
C GLY A 20 -12.69 26.29 -16.30
N ILE A 21 -12.49 25.58 -15.19
CA ILE A 21 -11.31 25.72 -14.32
C ILE A 21 -10.13 24.85 -14.83
N ALA A 22 -10.40 23.83 -15.65
CA ALA A 22 -9.39 22.93 -16.20
C ALA A 22 -8.58 23.53 -17.38
N PHE A 23 -8.94 24.72 -17.89
CA PHE A 23 -8.21 25.41 -18.97
C PHE A 23 -7.37 26.61 -18.52
N ALA A 24 -7.42 27.00 -17.26
CA ALA A 24 -6.32 27.76 -16.70
C ALA A 24 -5.20 26.74 -16.42
N ALA A 25 -4.20 26.72 -17.27
CA ALA A 25 -2.91 26.13 -16.98
C ALA A 25 -2.29 26.92 -15.81
N ALA A 26 -2.91 26.81 -14.63
CA ALA A 26 -2.22 27.07 -13.41
C ALA A 26 -1.14 26.01 -13.34
N ALA A 27 0.09 26.44 -13.57
CA ALA A 27 1.27 25.73 -13.18
C ALA A 27 1.01 25.17 -11.77
N TRP A 28 0.62 23.91 -11.70
CA TRP A 28 0.91 23.12 -10.54
C TRP A 28 2.43 23.12 -10.48
N SER A 29 2.95 24.05 -9.67
CA SER A 29 4.32 23.95 -9.23
C SER A 29 4.44 22.51 -8.80
N ALA A 30 5.21 21.75 -9.55
CA ALA A 30 5.61 20.41 -9.24
C ALA A 30 5.95 20.41 -7.76
N ILE A 31 5.13 19.78 -6.95
CA ILE A 31 5.60 19.30 -5.65
C ILE A 31 6.75 18.41 -6.05
N PRO A 32 7.98 18.73 -5.69
CA PRO A 32 9.09 17.90 -6.09
C PRO A 32 8.76 16.51 -5.59
N ALA A 33 8.64 15.55 -6.50
CA ALA A 33 8.66 14.12 -6.22
C ALA A 33 10.08 13.77 -5.73
N GLY A 34 10.46 14.39 -4.62
CA GLY A 34 11.71 14.24 -3.90
C GLY A 34 11.52 13.41 -2.65
N GLY A 35 10.76 12.33 -2.73
CA GLY A 35 10.95 11.18 -1.89
C GLY A 35 11.95 10.29 -2.61
N ALA A 36 13.21 10.34 -2.22
CA ALA A 36 14.19 9.35 -2.66
C ALA A 36 13.63 7.98 -2.29
N LEU A 37 13.06 7.28 -3.27
CA LEU A 37 12.82 5.85 -3.19
C LEU A 37 14.20 5.24 -2.93
N ALA A 38 14.35 4.57 -1.79
CA ALA A 38 15.52 3.77 -1.50
C ALA A 38 15.74 2.84 -2.69
N GLN A 39 16.80 3.06 -3.45
CA GLN A 39 17.27 2.12 -4.44
C GLN A 39 17.73 0.88 -3.67
N PHE A 40 16.96 -0.18 -3.74
CA PHE A 40 17.47 -1.50 -3.40
C PHE A 40 18.70 -1.76 -4.26
N PRO A 41 19.78 -2.37 -3.71
CA PRO A 41 20.93 -2.73 -4.51
C PRO A 41 20.42 -3.58 -5.68
N ALA A 42 20.76 -3.18 -6.89
CA ALA A 42 20.39 -3.84 -8.12
C ALA A 42 21.08 -5.21 -8.20
N GLY A 43 20.45 -6.21 -7.60
CA GLY A 43 20.62 -7.57 -8.02
C GLY A 43 19.92 -7.70 -9.36
N ASP A 44 20.62 -8.20 -10.35
CA ASP A 44 20.21 -8.39 -11.72
C ASP A 44 18.86 -9.14 -11.81
N LEU A 45 17.75 -8.37 -11.84
CA LEU A 45 16.39 -8.86 -11.96
C LEU A 45 15.93 -8.65 -13.41
N SER A 46 16.50 -9.43 -14.32
CA SER A 46 15.97 -9.58 -15.67
C SER A 46 14.55 -10.19 -15.57
N GLY A 47 13.52 -9.34 -15.59
CA GLY A 47 12.14 -9.74 -15.82
C GLY A 47 11.08 -9.36 -14.80
N SER A 48 11.36 -8.59 -13.76
CA SER A 48 10.33 -8.06 -12.85
C SER A 48 10.00 -6.61 -13.22
N GLY A 49 8.82 -6.38 -13.79
CA GLY A 49 8.28 -5.03 -13.83
C GLY A 49 8.22 -4.47 -12.40
N GLU A 50 8.59 -3.20 -12.22
CA GLU A 50 8.45 -2.49 -10.96
C GLU A 50 7.06 -2.71 -10.38
N ILE A 51 6.99 -3.17 -9.12
CA ILE A 51 5.72 -3.41 -8.43
C ILE A 51 5.11 -2.04 -8.12
N PRO A 52 3.92 -1.73 -8.65
CA PRO A 52 3.32 -0.44 -8.37
C PRO A 52 3.05 -0.31 -6.87
N VAL A 53 3.53 0.79 -6.28
CA VAL A 53 3.20 1.16 -4.90
C VAL A 53 1.73 1.58 -4.86
N PRO A 54 0.93 1.19 -3.84
CA PRO A 54 -0.45 1.66 -3.74
C PRO A 54 -0.50 3.18 -3.67
N GLY A 55 -1.39 3.77 -4.47
CA GLY A 55 -1.66 5.19 -4.39
C GLY A 55 -2.48 5.50 -3.12
N ILE A 56 -1.97 6.38 -2.26
CA ILE A 56 -2.70 6.88 -1.09
C ILE A 56 -2.82 8.39 -1.23
N SER A 57 -4.05 8.89 -1.19
CA SER A 57 -4.30 10.33 -1.24
C SER A 57 -3.86 11.02 0.07
N PRO A 58 -3.08 12.11 -0.01
CA PRO A 58 -2.61 12.83 1.16
C PRO A 58 -3.65 13.81 1.75
N THR A 59 -4.68 14.16 0.99
CA THR A 59 -5.70 15.16 1.35
C THR A 59 -7.10 14.53 1.38
N ARG A 60 -8.10 15.27 1.87
CA ARG A 60 -9.50 14.82 1.88
C ARG A 60 -10.23 15.09 0.56
N PRO A 61 -11.07 14.15 0.09
CA PRO A 61 -11.35 12.83 0.68
C PRO A 61 -10.15 11.88 0.59
N ARG A 62 -9.74 11.28 1.72
CA ARG A 62 -8.63 10.30 1.73
C ARG A 62 -9.09 8.98 1.18
N PHE A 63 -8.33 8.42 0.28
CA PHE A 63 -8.58 7.12 -0.33
C PHE A 63 -7.28 6.37 -0.62
N SER A 64 -7.38 5.08 -0.81
CA SER A 64 -6.31 4.24 -1.34
C SER A 64 -6.74 3.59 -2.64
N VAL A 65 -5.79 3.38 -3.55
CA VAL A 65 -6.01 2.74 -4.85
C VAL A 65 -4.86 1.78 -5.16
N ASP A 66 -5.19 0.63 -5.70
CA ASP A 66 -4.24 -0.36 -6.19
C ASP A 66 -4.60 -0.78 -7.61
N ALA A 67 -3.59 -0.96 -8.46
CA ALA A 67 -3.76 -1.39 -9.84
C ALA A 67 -3.33 -2.85 -10.01
N ALA A 68 -4.04 -3.56 -10.85
CA ALA A 68 -3.73 -4.94 -11.21
C ALA A 68 -4.01 -5.21 -12.70
N ILE A 69 -3.09 -5.89 -13.36
CA ILE A 69 -3.28 -6.43 -14.71
C ILE A 69 -4.19 -7.64 -14.63
N GLN A 70 -5.23 -7.65 -15.43
CA GLN A 70 -6.12 -8.79 -15.61
C GLN A 70 -6.30 -9.11 -17.10
N PRO A 71 -6.77 -10.31 -17.47
CA PRO A 71 -7.03 -10.63 -18.87
C PRO A 71 -8.25 -9.86 -19.36
N GLY A 72 -8.09 -9.14 -20.45
CA GLY A 72 -9.19 -8.50 -21.15
C GLY A 72 -9.76 -9.37 -22.28
N GLU A 73 -10.79 -8.90 -22.93
CA GLU A 73 -11.36 -9.54 -24.10
C GLU A 73 -10.37 -9.53 -25.28
N GLY A 74 -10.30 -10.64 -26.01
CA GLY A 74 -9.42 -10.76 -27.16
C GLY A 74 -7.93 -10.88 -26.84
N GLY A 75 -7.56 -11.14 -25.55
CA GLY A 75 -6.18 -11.37 -25.13
C GLY A 75 -5.37 -10.10 -24.86
N ALA A 76 -5.94 -8.90 -25.05
CA ALA A 76 -5.31 -7.67 -24.59
C ALA A 76 -5.45 -7.55 -23.07
N PRO A 77 -4.44 -7.03 -22.34
CA PRO A 77 -4.55 -6.84 -20.91
C PRO A 77 -5.51 -5.67 -20.60
N ASP A 78 -6.35 -5.87 -19.60
CA ASP A 78 -7.09 -4.80 -18.96
C ASP A 78 -6.39 -4.41 -17.65
N VAL A 79 -6.50 -3.15 -17.24
CA VAL A 79 -6.03 -2.63 -15.96
C VAL A 79 -7.24 -2.42 -15.06
N ARG A 80 -7.29 -3.15 -13.97
CA ARG A 80 -8.26 -2.96 -12.91
C ARG A 80 -7.67 -2.10 -11.81
N LEU A 81 -8.39 -1.06 -11.41
CA LEU A 81 -8.07 -0.21 -10.28
C LEU A 81 -9.11 -0.44 -9.20
N ASP A 82 -8.73 -1.13 -8.12
CA ASP A 82 -9.55 -1.23 -6.91
C ASP A 82 -9.25 -0.01 -6.04
N TYR A 83 -10.28 0.64 -5.49
CA TYR A 83 -10.10 1.75 -4.56
C TYR A 83 -10.92 1.56 -3.29
N ARG A 84 -10.44 2.16 -2.20
CA ARG A 84 -11.11 2.18 -0.89
C ARG A 84 -11.22 3.61 -0.41
N LEU A 85 -12.41 4.00 0.00
CA LEU A 85 -12.77 5.32 0.49
C LEU A 85 -13.64 5.17 1.75
N ALA A 86 -13.20 5.72 2.88
CA ALA A 86 -14.03 5.70 4.09
C ALA A 86 -15.26 6.59 3.90
N ARG A 87 -16.43 6.13 4.32
CA ARG A 87 -17.67 6.93 4.24
C ARG A 87 -17.57 8.28 4.94
N THR A 88 -16.81 8.32 6.04
CA THR A 88 -16.56 9.51 6.85
C THR A 88 -15.76 10.60 6.13
N GLU A 89 -15.13 10.27 5.01
CA GLU A 89 -14.40 11.24 4.17
C GLU A 89 -15.35 12.05 3.25
N LEU A 90 -16.59 11.57 3.04
CA LEU A 90 -17.60 12.23 2.22
C LEU A 90 -18.55 13.06 3.06
N LEU A 91 -19.05 14.16 2.48
CA LEU A 91 -20.15 14.95 3.05
C LEU A 91 -21.49 14.36 2.59
N PHE A 92 -22.37 14.12 3.56
CA PHE A 92 -23.72 13.65 3.30
C PHE A 92 -24.71 14.81 3.46
N GLU A 93 -25.55 15.02 2.46
CA GLU A 93 -26.69 15.93 2.53
C GLU A 93 -27.98 15.17 2.90
N ARG A 94 -28.87 15.83 3.64
CA ARG A 94 -30.17 15.27 3.98
C ARG A 94 -31.11 15.34 2.78
N GLY A 95 -31.67 14.20 2.41
CA GLY A 95 -32.68 14.06 1.35
C GLY A 95 -34.03 13.56 1.88
N PRO A 96 -35.02 13.38 1.01
CA PRO A 96 -36.34 12.90 1.39
C PRO A 96 -36.37 11.51 2.03
N SER A 97 -35.45 10.64 1.67
CA SER A 97 -35.37 9.23 2.08
C SER A 97 -34.09 8.89 2.87
N GLY A 98 -33.51 9.88 3.59
CA GLY A 98 -32.29 9.67 4.38
C GLY A 98 -31.19 10.66 4.01
N TYR A 99 -29.94 10.15 3.96
CA TYR A 99 -28.75 10.94 3.65
C TYR A 99 -28.08 10.44 2.39
N ARG A 100 -27.62 11.35 1.55
CA ARG A 100 -27.00 11.06 0.26
C ARG A 100 -25.63 11.72 0.18
N ALA A 101 -24.64 10.97 -0.29
CA ALA A 101 -23.36 11.50 -0.77
C ALA A 101 -23.19 11.15 -2.25
N ALA A 102 -22.53 12.04 -2.98
CA ALA A 102 -22.16 11.81 -4.38
C ALA A 102 -20.68 12.13 -4.56
N TYR A 103 -19.98 11.29 -5.29
CA TYR A 103 -18.58 11.49 -5.57
C TYR A 103 -18.24 11.05 -6.99
N GLU A 104 -17.11 11.54 -7.47
CA GLU A 104 -16.60 11.28 -8.81
C GLU A 104 -15.20 10.71 -8.71
N VAL A 105 -14.93 9.62 -9.45
CA VAL A 105 -13.62 9.01 -9.60
C VAL A 105 -13.11 9.32 -11.00
N ARG A 106 -12.02 10.07 -11.08
CA ARG A 106 -11.32 10.37 -12.35
C ARG A 106 -10.02 9.59 -12.40
N VAL A 107 -9.79 8.92 -13.52
CA VAL A 107 -8.55 8.19 -13.79
C VAL A 107 -7.97 8.63 -15.11
N ILE A 108 -6.65 8.88 -15.15
CA ILE A 108 -5.91 9.28 -16.36
C ILE A 108 -4.63 8.45 -16.42
N PHE A 109 -4.39 7.84 -17.59
CA PHE A 109 -3.14 7.17 -17.94
C PHE A 109 -2.36 8.07 -18.87
N THR A 110 -1.19 8.53 -18.44
CA THR A 110 -0.32 9.44 -19.18
C THR A 110 0.95 8.72 -19.59
N LYS A 111 1.32 8.79 -20.88
CA LYS A 111 2.47 8.09 -21.46
C LYS A 111 3.57 9.05 -21.86
N GLY A 112 4.82 8.68 -21.53
CA GLY A 112 6.04 9.37 -21.98
C GLY A 112 6.34 10.68 -21.25
N LYS A 113 7.56 11.20 -21.48
CA LYS A 113 8.10 12.40 -20.81
C LYS A 113 7.31 13.70 -21.06
N ARG A 114 6.53 13.77 -22.15
CA ARG A 114 5.70 14.95 -22.48
C ARG A 114 4.27 14.86 -21.94
N GLY A 115 3.95 13.82 -21.18
CA GLY A 115 2.67 13.70 -20.51
C GLY A 115 1.47 13.59 -21.45
N ARG A 116 1.57 12.81 -22.54
CA ARG A 116 0.42 12.60 -23.42
C ARG A 116 -0.59 11.67 -22.76
N GLN A 117 -1.80 12.15 -22.55
CA GLN A 117 -2.92 11.32 -22.13
C GLN A 117 -3.22 10.28 -23.22
N GLU A 118 -3.22 9.00 -22.85
CA GLU A 118 -3.55 7.88 -23.73
C GLU A 118 -4.97 7.36 -23.47
N VAL A 119 -5.31 7.17 -22.18
CA VAL A 119 -6.60 6.65 -21.73
C VAL A 119 -7.02 7.44 -20.50
N GLY A 120 -8.31 7.67 -20.35
CA GLY A 120 -8.85 8.27 -19.14
C GLY A 120 -10.36 8.29 -19.18
N ASP A 121 -10.98 8.26 -18.00
CA ASP A 121 -12.43 8.33 -17.84
C ASP A 121 -12.79 8.88 -16.48
N LEU A 122 -14.10 9.13 -16.30
CA LEU A 122 -14.69 9.75 -15.15
C LEU A 122 -15.97 9.00 -14.77
N PHE A 123 -16.03 8.54 -13.51
CA PHE A 123 -17.11 7.70 -13.01
C PHE A 123 -17.81 8.40 -11.86
N GLN A 124 -19.09 8.65 -11.99
CA GLN A 124 -19.91 9.17 -10.89
C GLN A 124 -20.51 8.04 -10.08
N ARG A 125 -20.51 8.23 -8.77
CA ARG A 125 -21.04 7.30 -7.78
C ARG A 125 -21.94 8.03 -6.80
N GLU A 126 -22.97 7.35 -6.36
CA GLU A 126 -23.92 7.88 -5.38
C GLU A 126 -24.11 6.85 -4.26
N LEU A 127 -24.13 7.32 -3.04
CA LEU A 127 -24.34 6.54 -1.83
C LEU A 127 -25.52 7.09 -1.07
N GLN A 128 -26.49 6.24 -0.72
CA GLN A 128 -27.64 6.59 0.09
C GLN A 128 -27.67 5.74 1.35
N VAL A 129 -27.94 6.38 2.50
CA VAL A 129 -28.05 5.73 3.81
C VAL A 129 -29.32 6.23 4.52
N GLY A 130 -29.89 5.37 5.38
CA GLY A 130 -31.18 5.62 6.00
C GLY A 130 -31.15 6.69 7.09
N ASN A 131 -30.07 6.81 7.86
CA ASN A 131 -29.97 7.73 8.98
C ASN A 131 -28.58 8.33 9.11
N TYR A 132 -28.46 9.40 9.92
CA TYR A 132 -27.19 10.10 10.11
C TYR A 132 -26.11 9.23 10.77
N GLY A 133 -26.48 8.33 11.68
CA GLY A 133 -25.53 7.42 12.31
C GLY A 133 -24.77 6.58 11.29
N GLU A 134 -25.45 6.10 10.23
CA GLU A 134 -24.84 5.31 9.17
C GLU A 134 -23.79 6.07 8.35
N THR A 135 -23.85 7.40 8.29
CA THR A 135 -22.84 8.22 7.60
C THR A 135 -21.50 8.22 8.34
N ARG A 136 -21.52 7.91 9.63
CA ARG A 136 -20.35 7.99 10.54
C ARG A 136 -19.88 6.63 11.06
N ILE A 137 -20.47 5.53 10.61
CA ILE A 137 -20.02 4.20 11.03
C ILE A 137 -18.60 3.97 10.48
N MET A 138 -17.66 3.82 11.40
CA MET A 138 -16.28 3.46 11.10
C MET A 138 -16.20 2.01 10.59
N GLY A 139 -15.27 1.74 9.67
CA GLY A 139 -15.07 0.40 9.11
C GLY A 139 -16.05 -0.02 8.03
N GLN A 140 -17.03 0.84 7.68
CA GLN A 140 -17.87 0.64 6.50
C GLN A 140 -17.34 1.44 5.32
N ASP A 141 -16.18 1.05 4.84
CA ASP A 141 -15.56 1.68 3.69
C ASP A 141 -16.30 1.34 2.39
N ILE A 142 -16.26 2.28 1.47
CA ILE A 142 -16.64 2.04 0.08
C ILE A 142 -15.45 1.35 -0.58
N VAL A 143 -15.66 0.12 -1.04
CA VAL A 143 -14.69 -0.62 -1.85
C VAL A 143 -15.31 -0.84 -3.20
N ASP A 144 -14.74 -0.25 -4.24
CA ASP A 144 -15.24 -0.33 -5.61
C ASP A 144 -14.07 -0.36 -6.59
N HIS A 145 -14.34 -0.51 -7.87
CA HIS A 145 -13.32 -0.62 -8.89
C HIS A 145 -13.74 0.00 -10.21
N VAL A 146 -12.73 0.30 -11.02
CA VAL A 146 -12.87 0.68 -12.43
C VAL A 146 -11.91 -0.13 -13.29
N VAL A 147 -12.27 -0.38 -14.54
CA VAL A 147 -11.48 -1.20 -15.46
C VAL A 147 -11.22 -0.44 -16.75
N PHE A 148 -9.98 -0.46 -17.20
CA PHE A 148 -9.53 0.22 -18.40
C PHE A 148 -8.84 -0.75 -19.37
N ARG A 149 -9.10 -0.62 -20.64
CA ARG A 149 -8.29 -1.23 -21.68
C ARG A 149 -7.17 -0.27 -22.03
N VAL A 150 -5.93 -0.63 -21.64
CA VAL A 150 -4.77 0.23 -21.79
C VAL A 150 -3.73 -0.47 -22.68
N PRO A 151 -3.24 0.17 -23.75
CA PRO A 151 -2.17 -0.40 -24.58
C PRO A 151 -0.89 -0.68 -23.77
N PRO A 152 -0.07 -1.66 -24.18
CA PRO A 152 1.20 -1.91 -23.54
C PRO A 152 2.10 -0.68 -23.49
N GLY A 153 2.74 -0.46 -22.34
CA GLY A 153 3.63 0.69 -22.13
C GLY A 153 3.85 1.04 -20.66
N LYS A 154 4.68 2.06 -20.44
CA LYS A 154 4.89 2.67 -19.13
C LYS A 154 4.04 3.93 -19.01
N TYR A 155 3.32 4.04 -17.93
CA TYR A 155 2.36 5.12 -17.65
C TYR A 155 2.60 5.73 -16.27
N VAL A 156 2.27 7.01 -16.15
CA VAL A 156 1.88 7.61 -14.88
C VAL A 156 0.36 7.53 -14.80
N VAL A 157 -0.14 6.90 -13.76
CA VAL A 157 -1.59 6.79 -13.50
C VAL A 157 -1.96 7.83 -12.46
N GLU A 158 -2.83 8.75 -12.83
CA GLU A 158 -3.40 9.74 -11.92
C GLU A 158 -4.82 9.32 -11.54
N VAL A 159 -5.10 9.26 -10.25
CA VAL A 159 -6.43 8.96 -9.73
C VAL A 159 -6.86 10.11 -8.82
N ALA A 160 -8.03 10.67 -9.08
CA ALA A 160 -8.60 11.71 -8.24
C ALA A 160 -10.03 11.34 -7.84
N ILE A 161 -10.40 11.64 -6.59
CA ILE A 161 -11.77 11.54 -6.08
C ILE A 161 -12.24 12.93 -5.70
N THR A 162 -13.40 13.31 -6.23
CA THR A 162 -14.10 14.56 -5.92
C THR A 162 -15.35 14.25 -5.12
N ASP A 163 -15.44 14.77 -3.90
CA ASP A 163 -16.69 14.86 -3.14
C ASP A 163 -17.55 15.95 -3.77
N LEU A 164 -18.64 15.55 -4.44
CA LEU A 164 -19.49 16.49 -5.20
C LEU A 164 -20.39 17.33 -4.29
N VAL A 165 -20.60 16.94 -3.03
CA VAL A 165 -21.38 17.70 -2.05
C VAL A 165 -20.51 18.73 -1.35
N ALA A 166 -19.29 18.35 -0.95
CA ALA A 166 -18.35 19.26 -0.29
C ALA A 166 -17.49 20.07 -1.27
N GLU A 167 -17.58 19.79 -2.57
CA GLU A 167 -16.73 20.38 -3.63
C GLU A 167 -15.23 20.25 -3.34
N ARG A 168 -14.82 19.12 -2.72
CA ARG A 168 -13.43 18.82 -2.37
C ARG A 168 -12.86 17.77 -3.28
N ILE A 169 -11.67 18.02 -3.78
CA ILE A 169 -10.91 17.08 -4.62
C ILE A 169 -9.63 16.65 -3.95
N SER A 170 -9.30 15.40 -4.10
CA SER A 170 -8.05 14.81 -3.65
C SER A 170 -7.54 13.84 -4.70
N GLY A 171 -6.23 13.67 -4.82
CA GLY A 171 -5.63 12.84 -5.84
C GLY A 171 -4.32 12.20 -5.41
N THR A 172 -3.94 11.18 -6.15
CA THR A 172 -2.64 10.48 -6.05
C THR A 172 -2.17 10.07 -7.44
N SER A 173 -0.89 9.84 -7.60
CA SER A 173 -0.32 9.33 -8.83
C SER A 173 0.76 8.29 -8.56
N PHE A 174 0.93 7.33 -9.45
CA PHE A 174 1.94 6.29 -9.38
C PHE A 174 2.34 5.79 -10.76
N ASP A 175 3.56 5.27 -10.87
CA ASP A 175 4.04 4.63 -12.09
C ASP A 175 3.41 3.25 -12.25
N PHE A 176 3.00 2.92 -13.48
CA PHE A 176 2.40 1.65 -13.82
C PHE A 176 2.85 1.15 -15.19
N THR A 177 3.23 -0.13 -15.27
CA THR A 177 3.66 -0.74 -16.51
C THR A 177 2.64 -1.77 -16.98
N VAL A 178 2.07 -1.56 -18.16
CA VAL A 178 1.22 -2.55 -18.83
C VAL A 178 2.12 -3.40 -19.73
N PRO A 179 2.31 -4.70 -19.43
CA PRO A 179 3.18 -5.56 -20.22
C PRO A 179 2.57 -5.88 -21.58
N ALA A 180 3.42 -6.05 -22.60
CA ALA A 180 3.00 -6.67 -23.83
C ALA A 180 2.75 -8.17 -23.58
N GLN A 181 1.55 -8.64 -23.87
CA GLN A 181 1.19 -10.05 -23.76
C GLN A 181 1.41 -10.72 -25.12
N ALA A 182 2.21 -11.77 -25.15
CA ALA A 182 2.33 -12.58 -26.36
C ALA A 182 1.18 -13.60 -26.42
N ALA A 183 0.59 -13.76 -27.60
CA ALA A 183 -0.42 -14.78 -27.83
C ALA A 183 0.12 -16.18 -27.54
N GLY A 184 -0.69 -17.06 -26.96
CA GLY A 184 -0.29 -18.45 -26.72
C GLY A 184 0.68 -18.66 -25.55
N GLN A 185 0.82 -17.69 -24.64
CA GLN A 185 1.67 -17.81 -23.46
C GLN A 185 0.89 -18.28 -22.22
N LEU A 186 1.65 -18.86 -21.28
CA LEU A 186 1.23 -19.15 -19.93
C LEU A 186 1.77 -18.07 -19.00
N TRP A 187 0.88 -17.40 -18.23
CA TRP A 187 1.27 -16.32 -17.35
C TRP A 187 0.29 -16.15 -16.18
N PHE A 188 0.72 -15.49 -15.11
CA PHE A 188 -0.18 -15.06 -14.03
C PHE A 188 -0.61 -13.60 -14.26
N THR A 189 -1.86 -13.31 -13.90
CA THR A 189 -2.30 -11.92 -13.68
C THR A 189 -1.54 -11.30 -12.51
N ASP A 190 -1.65 -9.99 -12.32
CA ASP A 190 -1.22 -9.41 -11.07
C ASP A 190 -2.08 -9.92 -9.91
N LEU A 191 -1.45 -9.97 -8.73
CA LEU A 191 -2.12 -10.42 -7.52
C LEU A 191 -2.94 -9.27 -6.93
N SER A 192 -4.14 -9.59 -6.44
CA SER A 192 -4.93 -8.70 -5.62
C SER A 192 -4.94 -9.22 -4.19
N LEU A 193 -4.55 -8.36 -3.26
CA LEU A 193 -4.51 -8.68 -1.83
C LEU A 193 -5.75 -8.12 -1.12
N GLY A 194 -6.26 -8.87 -0.14
CA GLY A 194 -7.43 -8.47 0.61
C GLY A 194 -7.73 -9.45 1.74
N THR A 195 -9.00 -9.55 2.08
CA THR A 195 -9.54 -10.54 3.03
C THR A 195 -10.68 -11.31 2.36
N LEU A 196 -11.10 -12.42 2.97
CA LEU A 196 -12.27 -13.13 2.47
C LEU A 196 -13.53 -12.28 2.67
N SER A 197 -14.32 -12.17 1.60
CA SER A 197 -15.60 -11.49 1.66
C SER A 197 -16.62 -12.32 2.46
N THR A 198 -17.17 -11.73 3.49
CA THR A 198 -18.26 -12.34 4.27
C THR A 198 -19.59 -12.29 3.51
N ARG A 199 -19.73 -11.39 2.53
CA ARG A 199 -20.97 -11.21 1.73
C ARG A 199 -21.05 -12.16 0.55
N ALA A 200 -19.92 -12.64 0.06
CA ALA A 200 -19.83 -13.45 -1.15
C ALA A 200 -18.98 -14.72 -0.94
N ALA A 201 -18.91 -15.23 0.29
CA ALA A 201 -18.09 -16.38 0.64
C ALA A 201 -18.36 -17.62 -0.23
N ASP A 202 -19.62 -17.86 -0.58
CA ASP A 202 -20.07 -19.00 -1.38
C ASP A 202 -20.30 -18.66 -2.87
N SER A 203 -19.86 -17.49 -3.33
CA SER A 203 -20.01 -17.10 -4.72
C SER A 203 -19.28 -18.06 -5.66
N ALA A 204 -19.92 -18.42 -6.76
CA ALA A 204 -19.29 -19.18 -7.84
C ALA A 204 -18.19 -18.35 -8.55
N ASP A 205 -18.31 -17.03 -8.55
CA ASP A 205 -17.25 -16.13 -9.00
C ASP A 205 -16.17 -15.99 -7.92
N VAL A 206 -15.03 -16.62 -8.16
CA VAL A 206 -13.90 -16.63 -7.22
C VAL A 206 -13.39 -15.23 -6.91
N ARG A 207 -13.47 -14.30 -7.85
CA ARG A 207 -13.04 -12.91 -7.65
C ARG A 207 -13.90 -12.19 -6.62
N SER A 208 -15.22 -12.38 -6.65
CA SER A 208 -16.15 -11.74 -5.71
C SER A 208 -15.98 -12.21 -4.26
N ARG A 209 -15.28 -13.33 -4.04
CA ARG A 209 -14.95 -13.85 -2.71
C ARG A 209 -13.81 -13.12 -2.03
N LEU A 210 -13.14 -12.19 -2.72
CA LEU A 210 -12.12 -11.31 -2.16
C LEU A 210 -12.71 -9.91 -1.92
N ASP A 211 -12.62 -9.41 -0.69
CA ASP A 211 -12.74 -7.98 -0.37
C ASP A 211 -11.34 -7.35 -0.49
N PRO A 212 -11.05 -6.59 -1.57
CA PRO A 212 -9.71 -6.09 -1.82
C PRO A 212 -9.27 -5.05 -0.78
N ASN A 213 -7.99 -5.07 -0.44
CA ASN A 213 -7.34 -4.05 0.37
C ASN A 213 -6.36 -3.20 -0.46
N PRO A 214 -6.84 -2.14 -1.13
CA PRO A 214 -6.00 -1.32 -2.00
C PRO A 214 -4.85 -0.60 -1.28
N SER A 215 -4.95 -0.38 0.03
CA SER A 215 -3.84 0.18 0.80
C SER A 215 -2.67 -0.79 0.96
N ARG A 216 -2.95 -2.09 0.84
CA ARG A 216 -2.02 -3.18 1.11
C ARG A 216 -1.35 -3.10 2.49
N ARG A 217 -2.03 -2.46 3.45
CA ARG A 217 -1.61 -2.32 4.84
C ARG A 217 -2.47 -3.22 5.71
N TYR A 218 -1.82 -4.01 6.52
CA TYR A 218 -2.46 -4.99 7.39
C TYR A 218 -2.00 -4.76 8.83
N GLY A 219 -2.93 -4.85 9.76
CA GLY A 219 -2.68 -4.87 11.17
C GLY A 219 -3.09 -6.24 11.73
N GLU A 220 -4.14 -6.25 12.53
CA GLU A 220 -4.72 -7.47 13.12
C GLU A 220 -5.28 -8.44 12.09
N ASP A 221 -5.71 -7.92 10.94
CA ASP A 221 -6.30 -8.66 9.84
C ASP A 221 -5.30 -9.41 8.95
N ILE A 222 -3.97 -9.32 9.25
CA ILE A 222 -2.96 -10.06 8.45
C ILE A 222 -3.20 -11.57 8.46
N ALA A 223 -3.71 -12.12 9.56
CA ALA A 223 -4.06 -13.53 9.67
C ALA A 223 -5.20 -13.94 8.73
N ALA A 224 -6.01 -12.98 8.29
CA ALA A 224 -7.12 -13.14 7.35
C ALA A 224 -6.71 -12.82 5.91
N LEU A 225 -5.41 -12.65 5.61
CA LEU A 225 -4.93 -12.34 4.26
C LEU A 225 -5.48 -13.37 3.26
N ALA A 226 -6.08 -12.85 2.22
CA ALA A 226 -6.50 -13.59 1.04
C ALA A 226 -5.85 -12.99 -0.20
N VAL A 227 -5.43 -13.84 -1.13
CA VAL A 227 -4.72 -13.44 -2.35
C VAL A 227 -5.42 -14.03 -3.56
N TYR A 228 -5.97 -13.16 -4.39
CA TYR A 228 -6.58 -13.55 -5.65
C TYR A 228 -5.59 -13.35 -6.81
N GLY A 229 -5.63 -14.28 -7.75
CA GLY A 229 -4.97 -14.19 -9.05
C GLY A 229 -5.59 -15.12 -10.06
N GLU A 230 -5.14 -15.03 -11.30
CA GLU A 230 -5.55 -15.97 -12.36
C GLU A 230 -4.33 -16.52 -13.07
N LEU A 231 -4.35 -17.80 -13.37
CA LEU A 231 -3.46 -18.43 -14.31
C LEU A 231 -4.10 -18.34 -15.68
N VAL A 232 -3.45 -17.66 -16.63
CA VAL A 232 -3.89 -17.52 -18.01
C VAL A 232 -3.05 -18.45 -18.87
N ASP A 233 -3.70 -19.46 -19.45
CA ASP A 233 -3.05 -20.44 -20.31
C ASP A 233 -3.72 -20.47 -21.68
N ALA A 234 -3.16 -19.69 -22.59
CA ALA A 234 -3.59 -19.58 -23.97
C ALA A 234 -2.79 -20.48 -24.93
N ARG A 235 -2.00 -21.44 -24.40
CA ARG A 235 -1.24 -22.39 -25.22
C ARG A 235 -2.19 -23.30 -26.00
N PRO A 236 -2.00 -23.49 -27.32
CA PRO A 236 -2.81 -24.42 -28.11
C PRO A 236 -2.74 -25.87 -27.63
N SER A 237 -1.62 -26.26 -26.99
CA SER A 237 -1.36 -27.60 -26.46
C SER A 237 -1.92 -27.87 -25.05
N ALA A 238 -2.50 -26.85 -24.42
CA ALA A 238 -2.99 -26.99 -23.05
C ALA A 238 -4.28 -27.82 -22.99
N ALA A 239 -4.26 -28.95 -22.26
CA ALA A 239 -5.40 -29.84 -22.12
C ALA A 239 -6.41 -29.31 -21.09
N ALA A 240 -7.70 -29.63 -21.30
CA ALA A 240 -8.70 -29.42 -20.28
C ALA A 240 -8.41 -30.29 -19.06
N GLY A 241 -8.54 -29.74 -17.85
CA GLY A 241 -8.27 -30.47 -16.61
C GLY A 241 -6.76 -30.63 -16.29
N GLU A 242 -5.85 -29.99 -17.06
CA GLU A 242 -4.43 -29.94 -16.72
C GLU A 242 -4.24 -29.37 -15.31
N ARG A 243 -3.32 -29.99 -14.54
CA ARG A 243 -3.09 -29.63 -13.14
C ARG A 243 -1.78 -28.86 -13.00
N TYR A 244 -1.84 -27.73 -12.32
CA TYR A 244 -0.67 -26.86 -12.07
C TYR A 244 -0.32 -26.86 -10.60
N LYS A 245 0.93 -27.16 -10.28
CA LYS A 245 1.45 -26.96 -8.92
C LYS A 245 1.92 -25.53 -8.77
N ILE A 246 1.28 -24.79 -7.87
CA ILE A 246 1.61 -23.41 -7.52
C ILE A 246 2.24 -23.40 -6.14
N GLU A 247 3.47 -22.90 -6.04
CA GLU A 247 4.09 -22.56 -4.77
C GLU A 247 3.81 -21.09 -4.46
N TYR A 248 3.53 -20.78 -3.20
CA TYR A 248 3.42 -19.41 -2.73
C TYR A 248 4.17 -19.22 -1.41
N ARG A 249 4.73 -18.03 -1.23
CA ARG A 249 5.55 -17.72 -0.07
C ARG A 249 5.45 -16.25 0.30
N VAL A 250 5.80 -15.94 1.56
CA VAL A 250 5.98 -14.59 2.06
C VAL A 250 7.45 -14.36 2.36
N GLU A 251 7.99 -13.29 1.80
CA GLU A 251 9.36 -12.82 2.00
C GLU A 251 9.32 -11.49 2.78
N ASN A 252 10.26 -11.29 3.71
CA ASN A 252 10.45 -10.00 4.38
C ASN A 252 11.24 -9.02 3.48
N GLY A 253 11.51 -7.80 3.97
CA GLY A 253 12.26 -6.77 3.25
C GLY A 253 13.70 -7.17 2.89
N PHE A 254 14.23 -8.22 3.52
CA PHE A 254 15.57 -8.78 3.24
C PHE A 254 15.51 -10.00 2.31
N SER A 255 14.34 -10.30 1.71
CA SER A 255 14.10 -11.48 0.86
C SER A 255 14.23 -12.83 1.61
N GLU A 256 14.17 -12.81 2.93
CA GLU A 256 14.10 -14.02 3.73
C GLU A 256 12.69 -14.60 3.69
N VAL A 257 12.58 -15.91 3.46
CA VAL A 257 11.31 -16.62 3.36
C VAL A 257 10.80 -16.95 4.77
N LEU A 258 9.72 -16.30 5.19
CA LEU A 258 9.10 -16.51 6.50
C LEU A 258 7.95 -17.52 6.48
N PHE A 259 7.34 -17.70 5.31
CA PHE A 259 6.24 -18.62 5.10
C PHE A 259 6.32 -19.22 3.70
N ARG A 260 6.01 -20.52 3.57
CA ARG A 260 5.94 -21.21 2.26
C ARG A 260 4.87 -22.29 2.30
N ALA A 261 4.09 -22.38 1.22
CA ALA A 261 3.13 -23.44 1.00
C ALA A 261 2.96 -23.70 -0.50
N ASP A 262 2.24 -24.75 -0.83
CA ASP A 262 1.87 -25.05 -2.22
C ASP A 262 0.42 -25.49 -2.32
N THR A 263 -0.13 -25.37 -3.52
CA THR A 263 -1.45 -25.86 -3.88
C THR A 263 -1.51 -26.34 -5.31
N THR A 264 -2.54 -27.08 -5.63
CA THR A 264 -2.81 -27.53 -7.02
C THR A 264 -4.03 -26.82 -7.56
N VAL A 265 -3.87 -26.18 -8.72
CA VAL A 265 -4.95 -25.52 -9.45
C VAL A 265 -5.24 -26.35 -10.70
N VAL A 266 -6.52 -26.62 -10.95
CA VAL A 266 -6.99 -27.38 -12.12
C VAL A 266 -7.45 -26.41 -13.19
N ARG A 267 -6.94 -26.58 -14.41
CA ARG A 267 -7.28 -25.74 -15.54
C ARG A 267 -8.78 -25.77 -15.84
N ALA A 268 -9.45 -24.67 -15.63
CA ALA A 268 -10.89 -24.51 -15.91
C ALA A 268 -11.16 -24.02 -17.36
N GLY A 269 -10.15 -23.47 -18.03
CA GLY A 269 -10.22 -22.89 -19.36
C GLY A 269 -8.97 -22.08 -19.67
N ILE A 270 -9.06 -21.11 -20.56
CA ILE A 270 -7.95 -20.17 -20.83
C ILE A 270 -7.62 -19.37 -19.54
N ARG A 271 -8.65 -19.03 -18.76
CA ARG A 271 -8.53 -18.35 -17.47
C ARG A 271 -8.84 -19.32 -16.36
N THR A 272 -7.98 -19.42 -15.38
CA THR A 272 -8.15 -20.28 -14.21
C THR A 272 -7.93 -19.44 -12.96
N PRO A 273 -9.00 -18.91 -12.35
CA PRO A 273 -8.89 -18.12 -11.13
C PRO A 273 -8.48 -18.99 -9.94
N PHE A 274 -7.73 -18.40 -9.03
CA PHE A 274 -7.40 -19.00 -7.74
C PHE A 274 -7.51 -17.97 -6.61
N LEU A 275 -7.85 -18.47 -5.44
CA LEU A 275 -7.90 -17.70 -4.20
C LEU A 275 -7.10 -18.45 -3.14
N LEU A 276 -6.01 -17.85 -2.69
CA LEU A 276 -5.15 -18.39 -1.66
C LEU A 276 -5.51 -17.76 -0.31
N THR A 277 -5.64 -18.59 0.70
CA THR A 277 -5.92 -18.18 2.08
C THR A 277 -4.86 -18.78 2.99
N PRO A 278 -3.63 -18.23 2.98
CA PRO A 278 -2.54 -18.75 3.77
C PRO A 278 -2.84 -18.58 5.26
N ARG A 279 -2.47 -19.59 6.06
CA ARG A 279 -2.45 -19.47 7.52
C ARG A 279 -1.11 -18.88 7.92
N LEU A 280 -1.02 -17.56 7.88
CA LEU A 280 0.22 -16.87 8.16
C LEU A 280 0.55 -16.90 9.66
N PRO A 281 1.84 -17.05 10.02
CA PRO A 281 2.28 -16.79 11.38
C PRO A 281 2.13 -15.29 11.70
N HIS A 282 2.36 -14.93 12.93
CA HIS A 282 2.50 -13.52 13.29
C HIS A 282 3.71 -12.92 12.58
N PHE A 283 3.52 -11.74 11.98
CA PHE A 283 4.59 -10.95 11.38
C PHE A 283 4.83 -9.68 12.17
N GLU A 284 6.09 -9.32 12.31
CA GLU A 284 6.46 -8.03 12.86
C GLU A 284 6.06 -6.88 11.91
N PRO A 285 5.85 -5.67 12.43
CA PRO A 285 5.61 -4.50 11.57
C PRO A 285 6.74 -4.26 10.58
N GLY A 286 6.41 -4.13 9.30
CA GLY A 286 7.40 -3.93 8.26
C GLY A 286 6.88 -4.27 6.85
N PRO A 287 7.74 -4.13 5.84
CA PRO A 287 7.43 -4.48 4.46
C PRO A 287 7.60 -5.97 4.20
N TYR A 288 6.66 -6.52 3.45
CA TYR A 288 6.63 -7.93 3.03
C TYR A 288 6.28 -8.04 1.56
N ARG A 289 6.55 -9.23 1.01
CA ARG A 289 6.22 -9.57 -0.37
C ARG A 289 5.56 -10.94 -0.41
N PHE A 290 4.37 -11.00 -1.00
CA PHE A 290 3.71 -12.26 -1.33
C PHE A 290 4.12 -12.67 -2.74
N VAL A 291 4.66 -13.87 -2.89
CA VAL A 291 5.18 -14.40 -4.15
C VAL A 291 4.41 -15.64 -4.54
N VAL A 292 3.96 -15.72 -5.78
CA VAL A 292 3.33 -16.90 -6.39
C VAL A 292 4.19 -17.37 -7.55
N GLU A 293 4.49 -18.64 -7.60
CA GLU A 293 5.38 -19.25 -8.60
C GLU A 293 4.81 -20.57 -9.11
N LEU A 294 4.76 -20.74 -10.43
CA LEU A 294 4.41 -21.99 -11.06
C LEU A 294 5.63 -22.93 -11.06
N LYS A 295 5.54 -24.06 -10.39
CA LYS A 295 6.67 -25.02 -10.33
C LYS A 295 6.76 -25.96 -11.52
N ALA A 296 5.66 -26.49 -11.99
CA ALA A 296 5.55 -27.25 -13.26
C ALA A 296 4.09 -27.63 -13.49
N PRO A 297 3.65 -27.92 -14.71
CA PRO A 297 2.50 -28.78 -14.94
C PRO A 297 2.80 -30.16 -14.37
N LEU A 298 1.85 -30.80 -13.67
CA LEU A 298 2.03 -32.10 -13.01
C LEU A 298 2.17 -33.26 -14.00
N GLN A 299 1.94 -33.04 -15.29
CA GLN A 299 2.21 -33.98 -16.37
C GLN A 299 3.00 -33.25 -17.46
N PRO A 300 4.30 -33.55 -17.63
CA PRO A 300 5.03 -33.01 -18.77
C PRO A 300 4.49 -33.65 -20.04
N ALA A 301 4.05 -32.83 -21.00
CA ALA A 301 3.86 -33.32 -22.36
C ALA A 301 5.20 -33.93 -22.85
N ALA A 302 5.14 -35.10 -23.44
CA ALA A 302 6.28 -36.00 -23.70
C ALA A 302 7.46 -35.41 -24.52
N ASP A 303 7.42 -34.14 -24.90
CA ASP A 303 8.38 -33.52 -25.85
C ASP A 303 9.03 -32.22 -25.37
N GLN A 304 8.96 -31.84 -24.09
CA GLN A 304 9.55 -30.59 -23.61
C GLN A 304 10.78 -30.79 -22.71
N LYS A 305 11.92 -31.17 -23.33
CA LYS A 305 13.28 -30.90 -22.82
C LYS A 305 13.66 -29.39 -22.93
N LYS A 306 12.73 -28.49 -23.19
CA LYS A 306 12.98 -27.04 -23.32
C LYS A 306 12.57 -26.30 -22.05
N ARG A 307 13.58 -25.69 -21.40
CA ARG A 307 13.57 -24.63 -20.39
C ARG A 307 12.21 -24.43 -19.72
N ALA A 308 12.10 -24.86 -18.47
CA ALA A 308 10.96 -24.52 -17.61
C ALA A 308 10.82 -22.98 -17.58
N VAL A 309 9.76 -22.46 -18.18
CA VAL A 309 9.41 -21.04 -18.07
C VAL A 309 8.92 -20.86 -16.64
N THR A 310 9.73 -20.23 -15.82
CA THR A 310 9.31 -19.86 -14.46
C THR A 310 8.30 -18.73 -14.57
N VAL A 311 7.03 -19.02 -14.38
CA VAL A 311 5.98 -18.02 -14.30
C VAL A 311 5.88 -17.61 -12.84
N ARG A 312 6.19 -16.34 -12.56
CA ARG A 312 6.20 -15.77 -11.21
C ARG A 312 5.41 -14.46 -11.21
N ARG A 313 4.70 -14.21 -10.11
CA ARG A 313 4.15 -12.90 -9.75
C ARG A 313 4.36 -12.65 -8.27
N ASP A 314 4.55 -11.40 -7.94
CA ASP A 314 4.64 -10.98 -6.57
C ASP A 314 3.90 -9.67 -6.32
N LYS A 315 3.54 -9.42 -5.06
CA LYS A 315 2.87 -8.20 -4.61
C LYS A 315 3.39 -7.84 -3.23
N SER A 316 3.83 -6.60 -3.07
CA SER A 316 4.27 -6.09 -1.77
C SER A 316 3.08 -5.68 -0.90
N PHE A 317 3.24 -5.80 0.41
CA PHE A 317 2.31 -5.31 1.41
C PHE A 317 3.08 -4.91 2.68
N ASP A 318 2.45 -4.11 3.52
CA ASP A 318 3.02 -3.69 4.79
C ASP A 318 2.20 -4.29 5.95
N VAL A 319 2.89 -4.73 6.99
CA VAL A 319 2.28 -5.03 8.29
C VAL A 319 2.49 -3.82 9.19
N GLU A 320 1.41 -3.27 9.71
CA GLU A 320 1.42 -2.09 10.58
C GLU A 320 1.40 -2.51 12.05
N GLN A 321 1.96 -1.65 12.90
CA GLN A 321 1.82 -1.81 14.34
C GLN A 321 0.35 -1.62 14.72
N SER A 322 -0.20 -2.59 15.40
CA SER A 322 -1.57 -2.58 15.91
C SER A 322 -1.60 -3.00 17.37
N LEU A 323 -2.76 -2.90 18.02
CA LEU A 323 -2.94 -3.47 19.37
C LEU A 323 -2.67 -4.97 19.41
N ALA A 324 -3.00 -5.71 18.33
CA ALA A 324 -2.68 -7.14 18.23
C ALA A 324 -1.19 -7.40 18.02
N SER A 325 -0.49 -6.57 17.21
CA SER A 325 0.96 -6.62 17.10
C SER A 325 1.62 -6.38 18.46
N PHE A 326 1.06 -5.43 19.25
CA PHE A 326 1.48 -5.24 20.64
C PHE A 326 1.21 -6.48 21.51
N ALA A 327 0.01 -7.05 21.41
CA ALA A 327 -0.35 -8.24 22.19
C ALA A 327 0.54 -9.45 21.86
N ALA A 328 1.01 -9.53 20.61
CA ALA A 328 1.90 -10.61 20.16
C ALA A 328 3.36 -10.40 20.59
N ASP A 329 3.88 -9.17 20.62
CA ASP A 329 5.20 -8.82 21.16
C ASP A 329 5.17 -7.56 22.05
N PRO A 330 4.66 -7.66 23.28
CA PRO A 330 4.60 -6.53 24.20
C PRO A 330 5.98 -5.99 24.59
N ARG A 331 7.02 -6.83 24.47
CA ARG A 331 8.37 -6.43 24.85
C ARG A 331 8.93 -5.42 23.86
N SER A 332 9.01 -5.77 22.58
CA SER A 332 9.52 -4.87 21.54
C SER A 332 8.66 -3.61 21.39
N SER A 333 7.33 -3.74 21.55
CA SER A 333 6.40 -2.61 21.49
C SER A 333 6.62 -1.59 22.61
N ILE A 334 7.00 -2.01 23.83
CA ILE A 334 7.40 -1.10 24.91
C ILE A 334 8.82 -0.60 24.67
N GLU A 335 9.76 -1.47 24.29
CA GLU A 335 11.15 -1.08 24.10
C GLU A 335 11.31 0.06 23.06
N VAL A 336 10.55 0.04 21.96
CA VAL A 336 10.65 1.08 20.92
C VAL A 336 10.17 2.47 21.42
N LEU A 337 9.31 2.53 22.44
CA LEU A 337 8.84 3.81 22.99
C LEU A 337 9.96 4.61 23.64
N HIS A 338 11.09 3.99 24.03
CA HIS A 338 12.20 4.72 24.63
C HIS A 338 12.72 5.86 23.74
N CYS A 339 12.53 5.75 22.41
CA CYS A 339 12.93 6.78 21.49
C CYS A 339 12.16 8.10 21.67
N ILE A 340 10.92 8.05 22.19
CA ILE A 340 10.01 9.20 22.34
C ILE A 340 9.54 9.43 23.77
N ALA A 341 9.76 8.47 24.66
CA ALA A 341 9.34 8.55 26.08
C ALA A 341 10.14 9.57 26.85
N THR A 342 9.47 10.29 27.76
CA THR A 342 10.11 11.16 28.74
C THR A 342 10.91 10.35 29.77
N SER A 343 11.77 10.99 30.55
CA SER A 343 12.55 10.33 31.61
C SER A 343 11.66 9.64 32.64
N ASP A 344 10.53 10.26 33.00
CA ASP A 344 9.58 9.69 33.96
C ASP A 344 8.89 8.45 33.37
N GLU A 345 8.47 8.52 32.09
CA GLU A 345 7.88 7.38 31.38
C GLU A 345 8.88 6.23 31.22
N GLN A 346 10.15 6.52 30.92
CA GLN A 346 11.20 5.50 30.87
C GLN A 346 11.41 4.82 32.22
N THR A 347 11.34 5.59 33.30
CA THR A 347 11.40 5.05 34.67
C THR A 347 10.18 4.16 34.96
N GLU A 348 8.99 4.56 34.54
CA GLU A 348 7.77 3.75 34.66
C GLU A 348 7.90 2.47 33.83
N MET A 349 8.32 2.57 32.55
CA MET A 349 8.54 1.42 31.67
C MET A 349 9.48 0.38 32.27
N SER A 350 10.54 0.79 32.96
CA SER A 350 11.50 -0.12 33.57
C SER A 350 10.91 -0.98 34.71
N ARG A 351 9.78 -0.56 35.29
CA ARG A 351 9.06 -1.25 36.36
C ARG A 351 7.99 -2.21 35.88
N LEU A 352 7.65 -2.21 34.58
CA LEU A 352 6.60 -3.04 34.01
C LEU A 352 7.04 -4.51 33.91
N LYS A 353 6.52 -5.35 34.79
CA LYS A 353 6.92 -6.77 34.83
C LYS A 353 5.93 -7.71 34.14
N THR A 354 4.64 -7.37 34.13
CA THR A 354 3.60 -8.23 33.52
C THR A 354 3.14 -7.72 32.18
N GLN A 355 2.55 -8.60 31.37
CA GLN A 355 2.02 -8.22 30.06
C GLN A 355 0.84 -7.25 30.20
N GLU A 356 -0.03 -7.47 31.18
CA GLU A 356 -1.17 -6.61 31.47
C GLU A 356 -0.72 -5.19 31.83
N ALA A 357 0.32 -5.05 32.64
CA ALA A 357 0.88 -3.76 33.01
C ALA A 357 1.50 -3.05 31.80
N LYS A 358 2.20 -3.79 30.93
CA LYS A 358 2.74 -3.25 29.67
C LYS A 358 1.63 -2.79 28.72
N PHE A 359 0.56 -3.57 28.62
CA PHE A 359 -0.59 -3.22 27.77
C PHE A 359 -1.29 -1.96 28.29
N ALA A 360 -1.58 -1.90 29.59
CA ALA A 360 -2.22 -0.73 30.21
C ALA A 360 -1.35 0.54 30.06
N PHE A 361 -0.03 0.40 30.18
CA PHE A 361 0.90 1.51 29.93
C PHE A 361 0.85 1.97 28.49
N TRP A 362 0.88 1.04 27.52
CA TRP A 362 0.81 1.33 26.08
C TRP A 362 -0.48 2.10 25.73
N GLU A 363 -1.63 1.62 26.19
CA GLU A 363 -2.89 2.32 25.96
C GLU A 363 -2.89 3.74 26.56
N ALA A 364 -2.46 3.88 27.81
CA ALA A 364 -2.39 5.17 28.48
C ALA A 364 -1.38 6.12 27.80
N PHE A 365 -0.25 5.58 27.34
CA PHE A 365 0.80 6.34 26.62
C PHE A 365 0.27 6.97 25.34
N TRP A 366 -0.44 6.20 24.52
CA TRP A 366 -1.00 6.68 23.26
C TRP A 366 -2.25 7.51 23.44
N LYS A 367 -3.09 7.19 24.43
CA LYS A 367 -4.26 8.03 24.76
C LYS A 367 -3.86 9.45 25.15
N ARG A 368 -2.76 9.61 25.87
CA ARG A 368 -2.26 10.95 26.25
C ARG A 368 -1.71 11.75 25.06
N ARG A 369 -1.30 11.08 24.00
CA ARG A 369 -0.69 11.67 22.79
C ARG A 369 -1.63 11.78 21.61
N ASP A 370 -2.86 11.34 21.78
CA ASP A 370 -3.90 11.40 20.77
C ASP A 370 -4.30 12.86 20.52
N PRO A 371 -4.05 13.43 19.33
CA PRO A 371 -4.45 14.81 19.02
C PRO A 371 -5.94 14.95 18.77
N THR A 372 -6.67 13.85 18.52
CA THR A 372 -8.11 13.82 18.23
C THR A 372 -8.83 12.74 19.04
N PRO A 373 -8.91 12.86 20.41
CA PRO A 373 -9.38 11.79 21.29
C PRO A 373 -10.82 11.32 21.03
N ASP A 374 -11.61 12.15 20.33
CA ASP A 374 -13.01 11.86 19.97
C ASP A 374 -13.12 11.00 18.69
N THR A 375 -12.02 10.64 18.07
CA THR A 375 -11.97 9.75 16.90
C THR A 375 -11.38 8.39 17.29
N PRO A 376 -11.74 7.31 16.60
CA PRO A 376 -11.15 5.98 16.86
C PRO A 376 -9.69 5.86 16.37
N ARG A 377 -9.19 6.86 15.66
CA ARG A 377 -7.84 6.88 15.10
C ARG A 377 -6.95 7.76 15.95
N ASN A 378 -5.76 7.27 16.26
CA ASN A 378 -4.73 8.02 16.95
C ASN A 378 -3.63 8.40 15.93
N GLU A 379 -3.63 9.63 15.46
CA GLU A 379 -2.69 10.11 14.44
C GLU A 379 -1.25 10.11 14.93
N ALA A 380 -1.03 10.30 16.22
CA ALA A 380 0.32 10.24 16.80
C ALA A 380 0.89 8.81 16.77
N LEU A 381 0.06 7.79 17.03
CA LEU A 381 0.45 6.40 16.88
C LEU A 381 0.72 6.04 15.41
N ASP A 382 -0.12 6.52 14.50
CA ASP A 382 0.09 6.29 13.07
C ASP A 382 1.41 6.89 12.57
N GLU A 383 1.70 8.13 12.96
CA GLU A 383 2.95 8.81 12.60
C GLU A 383 4.16 8.09 13.20
N PHE A 384 4.09 7.72 14.46
CA PHE A 384 5.12 6.93 15.12
C PHE A 384 5.37 5.62 14.40
N SER A 385 4.31 4.86 14.07
CA SER A 385 4.41 3.60 13.36
C SER A 385 5.06 3.74 11.98
N GLN A 386 4.76 4.83 11.26
CA GLN A 386 5.42 5.15 9.99
C GLN A 386 6.91 5.43 10.18
N ARG A 387 7.28 6.18 11.22
CA ARG A 387 8.67 6.50 11.53
C ARG A 387 9.46 5.26 11.95
N VAL A 388 8.87 4.37 12.75
CA VAL A 388 9.49 3.09 13.14
C VAL A 388 9.74 2.22 11.90
N ARG A 389 8.76 2.13 11.01
CA ARG A 389 8.88 1.41 9.74
C ARG A 389 10.02 1.96 8.88
N TYR A 390 10.05 3.27 8.70
CA TYR A 390 11.13 3.93 7.95
C TYR A 390 12.50 3.66 8.58
N ALA A 391 12.60 3.77 9.91
CA ALA A 391 13.83 3.51 10.63
C ALA A 391 14.32 2.07 10.40
N ASN A 392 13.42 1.08 10.47
CA ASN A 392 13.76 -0.32 10.21
C ASN A 392 14.24 -0.57 8.77
N GLN A 393 13.64 0.11 7.80
CA GLN A 393 14.02 -0.01 6.39
C GLN A 393 15.37 0.65 6.07
N GLN A 394 15.66 1.80 6.68
CA GLN A 394 16.80 2.62 6.28
C GLN A 394 18.04 2.40 7.14
N PHE A 395 17.87 2.08 8.41
CA PHE A 395 18.96 2.06 9.38
C PHE A 395 19.20 0.68 10.00
N GLY A 396 18.44 -0.33 9.61
CA GLY A 396 18.58 -1.70 10.10
C GLY A 396 19.73 -2.43 9.38
N VAL A 397 20.86 -2.61 10.07
CA VAL A 397 21.97 -3.45 9.59
C VAL A 397 22.24 -4.55 10.62
N GLY A 398 21.67 -5.73 10.40
CA GLY A 398 21.77 -6.87 11.32
C GLY A 398 21.01 -6.73 12.65
N THR A 399 20.39 -5.56 12.89
CA THR A 399 19.50 -5.27 14.02
C THR A 399 18.33 -4.43 13.53
N PRO A 400 17.16 -4.48 14.21
CA PRO A 400 16.07 -3.57 13.88
C PRO A 400 16.53 -2.12 13.89
N GLY A 401 16.15 -1.36 12.84
CA GLY A 401 16.63 0.01 12.66
C GLY A 401 16.25 0.95 13.81
N TRP A 402 15.12 0.72 14.50
CA TRP A 402 14.73 1.50 15.67
C TRP A 402 15.69 1.33 16.87
N LYS A 403 16.51 0.29 16.89
CA LYS A 403 17.56 0.08 17.91
C LYS A 403 18.86 0.83 17.60
N THR A 404 19.00 1.41 16.41
CA THR A 404 20.14 2.23 16.04
C THR A 404 19.95 3.68 16.48
N ASP A 405 21.06 4.39 16.68
CA ASP A 405 21.01 5.81 17.05
C ASP A 405 20.30 6.66 15.98
N MET A 406 20.62 6.42 14.68
CA MET A 406 19.96 7.11 13.58
C MET A 406 18.46 6.83 13.57
N GLY A 407 18.07 5.56 13.75
CA GLY A 407 16.67 5.18 13.78
C GLY A 407 15.91 5.83 14.93
N CYS A 408 16.49 5.82 16.13
CA CYS A 408 15.85 6.41 17.30
C CYS A 408 15.69 7.94 17.18
N ILE A 409 16.69 8.63 16.65
CA ILE A 409 16.61 10.08 16.35
C ILE A 409 15.54 10.36 15.28
N TYR A 410 15.48 9.53 14.23
CA TYR A 410 14.45 9.66 13.20
C TYR A 410 13.04 9.43 13.75
N ILE A 411 12.84 8.42 14.59
CA ILE A 411 11.55 8.16 15.23
C ILE A 411 11.12 9.35 16.07
N ARG A 412 12.04 9.97 16.81
CA ARG A 412 11.78 11.13 17.68
C ARG A 412 11.42 12.38 16.91
N HIS A 413 12.18 12.72 15.87
CA HIS A 413 12.10 14.02 15.20
C HIS A 413 11.50 13.96 13.79
N GLY A 414 11.39 12.77 13.21
CA GLY A 414 10.99 12.58 11.81
C GLY A 414 12.15 12.84 10.84
N LYS A 415 11.82 13.20 9.61
CA LYS A 415 12.81 13.51 8.57
C LYS A 415 13.60 14.78 8.95
N PRO A 416 14.95 14.74 8.91
CA PRO A 416 15.75 15.95 9.12
C PRO A 416 15.49 16.98 8.02
N ASP A 417 15.62 18.26 8.38
CA ASP A 417 15.48 19.37 7.44
C ASP A 417 16.64 19.37 6.43
N GLU A 418 17.85 19.01 6.90
CA GLU A 418 19.04 18.90 6.06
C GLU A 418 19.93 17.75 6.53
N ILE A 419 20.59 17.07 5.58
CA ILE A 419 21.58 16.02 5.81
C ILE A 419 22.86 16.39 5.08
N VAL A 420 23.95 16.54 5.82
CA VAL A 420 25.29 16.69 5.26
C VAL A 420 26.04 15.38 5.41
N ARG A 421 26.55 14.86 4.29
CA ARG A 421 27.33 13.62 4.24
C ARG A 421 28.78 13.91 3.97
N ASN A 422 29.64 13.52 4.89
CA ASN A 422 31.08 13.59 4.74
C ASN A 422 31.59 12.16 4.49
N PRO A 423 31.96 11.82 3.23
CA PRO A 423 32.43 10.48 2.91
C PRO A 423 33.77 10.17 3.58
N PHE A 424 34.14 8.90 3.59
CA PHE A 424 35.42 8.45 4.12
C PHE A 424 36.60 9.25 3.54
N ASN A 425 37.47 9.70 4.44
CA ASN A 425 38.74 10.32 4.14
C ASN A 425 39.82 9.59 4.96
N PHE A 426 41.06 9.51 4.47
CA PHE A 426 42.15 8.81 5.16
C PHE A 426 42.37 9.27 6.60
N ASP A 427 41.98 10.50 6.93
CA ASP A 427 42.13 11.10 8.26
C ASP A 427 40.88 11.04 9.14
N ARG A 428 39.70 10.66 8.58
CA ARG A 428 38.43 10.69 9.31
C ARG A 428 37.49 9.62 8.80
N PRO A 429 36.75 8.94 9.71
CA PRO A 429 35.68 8.00 9.32
C PRO A 429 34.52 8.73 8.62
N PRO A 430 33.67 8.01 7.87
CA PRO A 430 32.43 8.56 7.30
C PRO A 430 31.53 9.16 8.37
N GLU A 431 30.92 10.29 8.05
CA GLU A 431 30.08 11.04 8.97
C GLU A 431 28.82 11.54 8.27
N GLU A 432 27.68 11.46 8.95
CA GLU A 432 26.46 12.16 8.58
C GLU A 432 26.06 13.15 9.67
N ILE A 433 25.66 14.37 9.26
CA ILE A 433 25.20 15.43 10.16
C ILE A 433 23.74 15.72 9.80
N TRP A 434 22.86 15.60 10.77
CA TRP A 434 21.44 15.86 10.61
C TRP A 434 21.02 17.13 11.31
N TYR A 435 20.40 18.05 10.58
CA TYR A 435 19.89 19.32 11.09
C TYR A 435 18.36 19.29 11.22
N TYR A 436 17.88 19.69 12.40
CA TYR A 436 16.47 19.88 12.72
C TYR A 436 16.27 21.32 13.14
N TYR A 437 16.04 22.21 12.19
CA TYR A 437 16.01 23.67 12.42
C TYR A 437 14.91 24.11 13.37
N ARG A 438 13.68 23.51 13.25
CA ARG A 438 12.56 23.80 14.16
C ARG A 438 12.85 23.39 15.59
N ALA A 439 13.47 22.24 15.77
CA ALA A 439 13.84 21.71 17.08
C ALA A 439 15.14 22.36 17.63
N ARG A 440 15.87 23.13 16.80
CA ARG A 440 17.19 23.66 17.11
C ARG A 440 18.18 22.58 17.55
N LYS A 441 18.14 21.42 16.88
CA LYS A 441 18.98 20.26 17.19
C LYS A 441 19.84 19.92 15.99
N THR A 442 21.08 19.48 16.30
CA THR A 442 22.02 18.95 15.31
C THR A 442 22.60 17.65 15.86
N TYR A 443 22.56 16.60 15.05
CA TYR A 443 23.05 15.27 15.41
C TYR A 443 24.19 14.88 14.48
N PHE A 444 25.28 14.39 15.06
CA PHE A 444 26.46 13.91 14.35
C PHE A 444 26.54 12.41 14.49
N PHE A 445 26.57 11.71 13.38
CA PHE A 445 26.64 10.25 13.30
C PHE A 445 27.95 9.86 12.61
N VAL A 446 28.70 8.94 13.21
CA VAL A 446 30.03 8.52 12.74
C VAL A 446 30.04 7.01 12.52
N ASP A 447 30.46 6.58 11.33
CA ASP A 447 30.70 5.17 11.01
C ASP A 447 32.15 4.81 11.34
N LYS A 448 32.39 4.40 12.59
CA LYS A 448 33.74 4.13 13.10
C LYS A 448 34.42 2.95 12.42
N ASP A 449 33.64 1.99 12.00
CA ASP A 449 34.13 0.71 11.47
C ASP A 449 34.14 0.66 9.93
N GLY A 450 33.51 1.64 9.25
CA GLY A 450 33.38 1.69 7.79
C GLY A 450 32.40 0.66 7.20
N PHE A 451 31.54 0.05 8.05
CA PHE A 451 30.57 -0.97 7.64
C PHE A 451 29.14 -0.45 7.51
N GLY A 452 28.96 0.88 7.49
CA GLY A 452 27.63 1.51 7.40
C GLY A 452 26.87 1.53 8.75
N ARG A 453 27.57 1.31 9.88
CA ARG A 453 26.99 1.40 11.23
C ARG A 453 27.31 2.77 11.82
N TYR A 454 26.38 3.68 11.68
CA TYR A 454 26.51 5.03 12.19
C TYR A 454 26.11 5.12 13.66
N GLU A 455 27.01 5.57 14.52
CA GLU A 455 26.79 5.81 15.94
C GLU A 455 26.70 7.31 16.23
N LEU A 456 25.85 7.72 17.16
CA LEU A 456 25.72 9.10 17.58
C LEU A 456 27.00 9.54 18.32
N ASP A 457 27.54 10.70 17.94
CA ASP A 457 28.59 11.38 18.72
C ASP A 457 27.92 12.33 19.74
N PRO A 458 27.82 11.93 21.02
CA PRO A 458 27.13 12.74 22.03
C PRO A 458 27.84 14.02 22.37
N ASN A 459 29.17 14.11 22.12
CA ASN A 459 29.98 15.32 22.45
C ASN A 459 29.78 16.45 21.46
N ARG A 460 29.37 16.10 20.22
CA ARG A 460 29.15 17.07 19.13
C ARG A 460 27.67 17.32 18.86
N SER A 461 26.81 16.40 19.32
CA SER A 461 25.37 16.50 19.11
C SER A 461 24.70 17.37 20.16
N SER A 462 23.79 18.25 19.75
CA SER A 462 22.98 19.03 20.68
C SER A 462 21.88 18.16 21.27
N SER A 463 21.95 17.92 22.58
CA SER A 463 20.93 17.19 23.35
C SER A 463 19.65 18.02 23.55
#